data_a6259578176e87eb89130285fae047e7
#
_entry.id   a6259578176e87eb89130285fae047e7
#
_cell.length_a   1.000
_cell.length_b   1.000
_cell.length_c   1.000
_cell.angle_alpha   90.00
_cell.angle_beta   90.00
_cell.angle_gamma   90.00
#
_symmetry.space_group_name_H-M   'P 1'
#
loop_
_entity.id
_entity.type
_entity.pdbx_description
1 polymer ?
#
loop_
_entity_poly.entity_id
_entity_poly.type
_entity_poly.pdbx_seq_one_letter_code
_entity_poly.pdbx_strand_id
1 'polypeptide(L)'
;MRTAILIGVVILAVDSLCKLFEGIKETELSNKVFEIKYKDALTGLANRNAYELKEKEIQEKLDKGEIDELLICKFDMNDLRKINDNYGHSYGDRHIVKCAEIINQSFGKSGYTFRVDGDEFAVFVIGDGVEYIYERGILRLKELEREFNRTPNLLAPLRIGYGHVIYNSDTFGTVEKAVSGADKKMYECKDMIKKGAIV
;
A
#
# COMPACT_ATOMS: atom_id res chain seq x y z
N MET A 1 36.43 37.40 -36.68
CA MET A 1 35.05 37.67 -36.22
C MET A 1 34.14 36.43 -36.23
N ARG A 2 34.02 35.65 -37.34
CA ARG A 2 33.18 34.42 -37.37
C ARG A 2 33.59 33.32 -36.40
N THR A 3 34.88 33.10 -36.17
CA THR A 3 35.41 32.09 -35.22
C THR A 3 35.10 32.42 -33.76
N ALA A 4 35.14 33.72 -33.38
CA ALA A 4 34.81 34.14 -32.00
C ALA A 4 33.33 33.97 -31.70
N ILE A 5 32.44 34.20 -32.68
CA ILE A 5 31.00 33.98 -32.54
C ILE A 5 30.71 32.47 -32.40
N LEU A 6 31.37 31.62 -33.16
CA LEU A 6 31.20 30.17 -33.12
C LEU A 6 31.63 29.62 -31.76
N ILE A 7 32.77 30.08 -31.20
CA ILE A 7 33.22 29.71 -29.87
C ILE A 7 32.22 30.14 -28.77
N GLY A 8 31.66 31.35 -28.88
CA GLY A 8 30.66 31.85 -27.96
C GLY A 8 29.38 30.97 -27.95
N VAL A 9 28.90 30.59 -29.14
CA VAL A 9 27.73 29.72 -29.28
C VAL A 9 27.98 28.34 -28.70
N VAL A 10 29.17 27.76 -28.90
CA VAL A 10 29.55 26.46 -28.33
C VAL A 10 29.61 26.52 -26.80
N ILE A 11 30.18 27.58 -26.23
CA ILE A 11 30.25 27.74 -24.75
C ILE A 11 28.84 27.84 -24.17
N LEU A 12 27.94 28.63 -24.77
CA LEU A 12 26.54 28.75 -24.33
C LEU A 12 25.78 27.41 -24.46
N ALA A 13 26.03 26.67 -25.52
CA ALA A 13 25.42 25.34 -25.68
C ALA A 13 25.88 24.33 -24.62
N VAL A 14 27.20 24.35 -24.33
CA VAL A 14 27.77 23.48 -23.27
C VAL A 14 27.23 23.86 -21.89
N ASP A 15 27.17 25.15 -21.56
CA ASP A 15 26.60 25.64 -20.29
C ASP A 15 25.12 25.23 -20.15
N SER A 16 24.33 25.39 -21.21
CA SER A 16 22.93 24.96 -21.23
C SER A 16 22.77 23.46 -21.05
N LEU A 17 23.63 22.66 -21.68
CA LEU A 17 23.66 21.20 -21.50
C LEU A 17 24.04 20.81 -20.07
N CYS A 18 25.07 21.46 -19.48
CA CYS A 18 25.45 21.21 -18.08
C CYS A 18 24.29 21.48 -17.12
N LYS A 19 23.61 22.62 -17.26
CA LYS A 19 22.43 22.97 -16.42
C LYS A 19 21.29 21.95 -16.60
N LEU A 20 21.06 21.46 -17.83
CA LEU A 20 20.07 20.42 -18.09
C LEU A 20 20.44 19.11 -17.38
N PHE A 21 21.71 18.68 -17.43
CA PHE A 21 22.21 17.49 -16.75
C PHE A 21 22.11 17.61 -15.23
N GLU A 22 22.46 18.78 -14.66
CA GLU A 22 22.31 19.04 -13.23
C GLU A 22 20.84 18.95 -12.80
N GLY A 23 19.91 19.57 -13.53
CA GLY A 23 18.47 19.47 -13.24
C GLY A 23 17.91 18.04 -13.33
N ILE A 24 18.36 17.24 -14.31
CA ILE A 24 17.98 15.82 -14.40
C ILE A 24 18.49 15.05 -13.16
N LYS A 25 19.75 15.28 -12.78
CA LYS A 25 20.36 14.60 -11.63
C LYS A 25 19.70 14.95 -10.29
N GLU A 26 19.32 16.22 -10.09
CA GLU A 26 18.56 16.66 -8.93
C GLU A 26 17.18 16.02 -8.87
N THR A 27 16.49 15.91 -10.01
CA THR A 27 15.18 15.26 -10.10
C THR A 27 15.27 13.78 -9.80
N GLU A 28 16.29 13.09 -10.33
CA GLU A 28 16.53 11.66 -10.04
C GLU A 28 16.84 11.41 -8.57
N LEU A 29 17.66 12.28 -7.95
CA LEU A 29 17.99 12.19 -6.53
C LEU A 29 16.74 12.42 -5.67
N SER A 30 15.94 13.45 -6.00
CA SER A 30 14.68 13.74 -5.31
C SER A 30 13.71 12.56 -5.39
N ASN A 31 13.55 11.96 -6.58
CA ASN A 31 12.71 10.77 -6.78
C ASN A 31 13.21 9.57 -5.95
N LYS A 32 14.52 9.32 -5.92
CA LYS A 32 15.09 8.25 -5.09
C LYS A 32 14.86 8.48 -3.59
N VAL A 33 15.05 9.72 -3.13
CA VAL A 33 14.78 10.09 -1.74
C VAL A 33 13.30 9.89 -1.39
N PHE A 34 12.40 10.28 -2.29
CA PHE A 34 10.96 10.06 -2.13
C PHE A 34 10.63 8.57 -2.07
N GLU A 35 11.17 7.75 -2.96
CA GLU A 35 10.95 6.30 -2.95
C GLU A 35 11.44 5.65 -1.66
N ILE A 36 12.66 5.96 -1.21
CA ILE A 36 13.21 5.42 0.04
C ILE A 36 12.35 5.84 1.24
N LYS A 37 11.82 7.07 1.25
CA LYS A 37 11.05 7.60 2.36
C LYS A 37 9.64 7.04 2.44
N TYR A 38 9.00 6.75 1.31
CA TYR A 38 7.56 6.46 1.24
C TYR A 38 7.17 5.11 0.64
N LYS A 39 8.15 4.32 0.12
CA LYS A 39 7.89 2.97 -0.38
C LYS A 39 8.47 1.90 0.53
N ASP A 40 7.81 0.74 0.58
CA ASP A 40 8.32 -0.48 1.19
C ASP A 40 9.24 -1.21 0.20
N ALA A 41 10.48 -1.47 0.60
CA ALA A 41 11.50 -2.04 -0.27
C ALA A 41 11.21 -3.48 -0.72
N LEU A 42 10.45 -4.24 0.08
CA LEU A 42 10.14 -5.64 -0.24
C LEU A 42 8.95 -5.75 -1.20
N THR A 43 7.90 -4.97 -0.97
CA THR A 43 6.62 -5.13 -1.68
C THR A 43 6.38 -4.07 -2.75
N GLY A 44 7.10 -2.94 -2.70
CA GLY A 44 6.88 -1.78 -3.57
C GLY A 44 5.62 -0.98 -3.26
N LEU A 45 4.81 -1.39 -2.28
CA LEU A 45 3.68 -0.61 -1.79
C LEU A 45 4.15 0.65 -1.05
N ALA A 46 3.23 1.57 -0.78
CA ALA A 46 3.51 2.66 0.14
C ALA A 46 3.79 2.10 1.54
N ASN A 47 4.78 2.68 2.23
CA ASN A 47 5.20 2.23 3.56
C ASN A 47 4.44 2.94 4.69
N ARG A 48 4.82 2.65 5.95
CA ARG A 48 4.24 3.25 7.15
C ARG A 48 4.29 4.78 7.15
N ASN A 49 5.39 5.40 6.70
CA ASN A 49 5.49 6.87 6.66
C ASN A 49 4.45 7.47 5.70
N ALA A 50 4.24 6.83 4.55
CA ALA A 50 3.21 7.23 3.61
C ALA A 50 1.79 7.01 4.17
N TYR A 51 1.57 5.92 4.91
CA TYR A 51 0.33 5.64 5.61
C TYR A 51 -0.03 6.74 6.60
N GLU A 52 0.88 7.08 7.52
CA GLU A 52 0.67 8.11 8.55
C GLU A 52 0.42 9.49 7.95
N LEU A 53 1.12 9.82 6.85
CA LEU A 53 0.89 11.06 6.12
C LEU A 53 -0.51 11.09 5.49
N LYS A 54 -0.92 9.98 4.86
CA LYS A 54 -2.24 9.87 4.21
C LYS A 54 -3.37 9.91 5.23
N GLU A 55 -3.21 9.26 6.38
CA GLU A 55 -4.19 9.29 7.47
C GLU A 55 -4.47 10.72 7.95
N LYS A 56 -3.41 11.52 8.15
CA LYS A 56 -3.53 12.95 8.51
C LYS A 56 -4.21 13.77 7.41
N GLU A 57 -3.80 13.57 6.15
CA GLU A 57 -4.43 14.25 5.01
C GLU A 57 -5.93 13.96 4.93
N ILE A 58 -6.32 12.70 5.15
CA ILE A 58 -7.72 12.28 5.14
C ILE A 58 -8.49 12.95 6.29
N GLN A 59 -7.93 12.97 7.51
CA GLN A 59 -8.56 13.65 8.64
C GLN A 59 -8.79 15.14 8.34
N GLU A 60 -7.79 15.84 7.81
CA GLU A 60 -7.91 17.26 7.45
C GLU A 60 -9.02 17.50 6.39
N LYS A 61 -9.17 16.59 5.44
CA LYS A 61 -10.21 16.68 4.40
C LYS A 61 -11.60 16.42 4.96
N LEU A 62 -11.73 15.45 5.87
CA LEU A 62 -13.00 15.19 6.58
C LEU A 62 -13.41 16.39 7.43
N ASP A 63 -12.45 16.99 8.16
CA ASP A 63 -12.72 18.18 9.02
C ASP A 63 -13.17 19.39 8.19
N LYS A 64 -12.76 19.49 6.93
CA LYS A 64 -13.17 20.54 5.98
C LYS A 64 -14.45 20.20 5.21
N GLY A 65 -14.98 18.98 5.34
CA GLY A 65 -16.11 18.50 4.56
C GLY A 65 -15.80 18.33 3.06
N GLU A 66 -14.53 18.05 2.72
CA GLU A 66 -14.08 17.79 1.35
C GLU A 66 -14.28 16.33 0.93
N ILE A 67 -14.56 15.44 1.88
CA ILE A 67 -14.81 14.00 1.67
C ILE A 67 -16.04 13.59 2.46
N ASP A 68 -16.94 12.85 1.82
CA ASP A 68 -18.19 12.36 2.43
C ASP A 68 -18.08 10.88 2.81
N GLU A 69 -17.37 10.08 2.01
CA GLU A 69 -17.21 8.63 2.23
C GLU A 69 -15.74 8.22 2.31
N LEU A 70 -15.43 7.40 3.30
CA LEU A 70 -14.09 6.80 3.49
C LEU A 70 -14.24 5.35 3.92
N LEU A 71 -13.68 4.45 3.15
CA LEU A 71 -13.47 3.05 3.53
C LEU A 71 -12.05 2.87 4.07
N ILE A 72 -11.97 2.23 5.21
CA ILE A 72 -10.72 1.81 5.85
C ILE A 72 -10.70 0.30 5.90
N CYS A 73 -9.71 -0.33 5.28
CA CYS A 73 -9.47 -1.78 5.41
C CYS A 73 -8.11 -2.03 6.07
N LYS A 74 -8.09 -3.01 6.96
CA LYS A 74 -6.87 -3.57 7.55
C LYS A 74 -6.76 -5.04 7.17
N PHE A 75 -5.54 -5.47 6.88
CA PHE A 75 -5.23 -6.85 6.50
C PHE A 75 -4.00 -7.31 7.27
N ASP A 76 -3.95 -8.61 7.53
CA ASP A 76 -2.83 -9.24 8.19
C ASP A 76 -2.67 -10.68 7.68
N MET A 77 -1.45 -11.07 7.39
CA MET A 77 -1.16 -12.42 6.92
C MET A 77 -1.07 -13.40 8.11
N ASN A 78 -1.87 -14.47 8.06
CA ASN A 78 -1.83 -15.49 9.10
C ASN A 78 -0.58 -16.36 9.00
N ASP A 79 -0.09 -16.79 10.18
CA ASP A 79 0.95 -17.80 10.34
C ASP A 79 2.33 -17.49 9.72
N LEU A 80 2.64 -16.20 9.41
CA LEU A 80 3.94 -15.81 8.86
C LEU A 80 5.12 -16.37 9.69
N ARG A 81 5.03 -16.30 11.02
CA ARG A 81 6.06 -16.82 11.90
C ARG A 81 6.28 -18.33 11.71
N LYS A 82 5.21 -19.11 11.63
CA LYS A 82 5.31 -20.56 11.38
C LYS A 82 5.89 -20.86 9.99
N ILE A 83 5.54 -20.04 8.99
CA ILE A 83 6.10 -20.16 7.65
C ILE A 83 7.61 -19.91 7.69
N ASN A 84 8.05 -18.85 8.37
CA ASN A 84 9.47 -18.55 8.53
C ASN A 84 10.22 -19.63 9.29
N ASP A 85 9.66 -20.12 10.38
CA ASP A 85 10.29 -21.16 11.21
C ASP A 85 10.44 -22.50 10.45
N ASN A 86 9.49 -22.85 9.58
CA ASN A 86 9.51 -24.11 8.84
C ASN A 86 10.24 -24.05 7.48
N TYR A 87 10.20 -22.89 6.79
CA TYR A 87 10.65 -22.78 5.39
C TYR A 87 11.65 -21.65 5.16
N GLY A 88 12.02 -20.91 6.22
CA GLY A 88 12.98 -19.81 6.19
C GLY A 88 12.37 -18.46 5.76
N HIS A 89 13.06 -17.38 6.13
CA HIS A 89 12.61 -16.00 5.89
C HIS A 89 12.39 -15.68 4.41
N SER A 90 13.25 -16.19 3.50
CA SER A 90 13.06 -15.97 2.06
C SER A 90 11.76 -16.55 1.51
N TYR A 91 11.21 -17.60 2.15
CA TYR A 91 9.91 -18.15 1.79
C TYR A 91 8.77 -17.27 2.33
N GLY A 92 8.90 -16.78 3.57
CA GLY A 92 7.98 -15.83 4.15
C GLY A 92 7.94 -14.50 3.38
N ASP A 93 9.08 -13.98 2.95
CA ASP A 93 9.16 -12.76 2.12
C ASP A 93 8.37 -12.91 0.82
N ARG A 94 8.45 -14.07 0.16
CA ARG A 94 7.62 -14.36 -1.04
C ARG A 94 6.12 -14.36 -0.73
N HIS A 95 5.72 -14.84 0.45
CA HIS A 95 4.32 -14.78 0.89
C HIS A 95 3.88 -13.35 1.17
N ILE A 96 4.73 -12.54 1.81
CA ILE A 96 4.48 -11.10 2.03
C ILE A 96 4.30 -10.37 0.70
N VAL A 97 5.20 -10.58 -0.26
CA VAL A 97 5.10 -10.00 -1.61
C VAL A 97 3.80 -10.43 -2.28
N LYS A 98 3.44 -11.72 -2.19
CA LYS A 98 2.20 -12.23 -2.78
C LYS A 98 0.96 -11.65 -2.11
N CYS A 99 0.96 -11.51 -0.80
CA CYS A 99 -0.11 -10.83 -0.05
C CYS A 99 -0.29 -9.38 -0.53
N ALA A 100 0.80 -8.64 -0.64
CA ALA A 100 0.82 -7.27 -1.15
C ALA A 100 0.25 -7.17 -2.57
N GLU A 101 0.66 -8.08 -3.48
CA GLU A 101 0.15 -8.15 -4.85
C GLU A 101 -1.36 -8.38 -4.88
N ILE A 102 -1.87 -9.33 -4.09
CA ILE A 102 -3.29 -9.66 -3.99
C ILE A 102 -4.09 -8.45 -3.50
N ILE A 103 -3.65 -7.80 -2.41
CA ILE A 103 -4.32 -6.61 -1.87
C ILE A 103 -4.32 -5.48 -2.91
N ASN A 104 -3.18 -5.23 -3.55
CA ASN A 104 -3.07 -4.16 -4.55
C ASN A 104 -3.91 -4.44 -5.82
N GLN A 105 -3.98 -5.69 -6.28
CA GLN A 105 -4.85 -6.07 -7.41
C GLN A 105 -6.33 -5.94 -7.06
N SER A 106 -6.68 -6.09 -5.78
CA SER A 106 -8.08 -6.02 -5.31
C SER A 106 -8.55 -4.58 -5.10
N PHE A 107 -7.69 -3.69 -4.59
CA PHE A 107 -8.06 -2.35 -4.16
C PHE A 107 -7.24 -1.22 -4.77
N GLY A 108 -6.04 -1.47 -5.32
CA GLY A 108 -5.08 -0.43 -5.70
C GLY A 108 -5.53 0.48 -6.84
N LYS A 109 -6.55 0.08 -7.63
CA LYS A 109 -7.16 0.94 -8.65
C LYS A 109 -8.16 1.95 -8.08
N SER A 110 -8.71 1.67 -6.91
CA SER A 110 -9.76 2.47 -6.27
C SER A 110 -9.29 3.18 -5.01
N GLY A 111 -8.11 2.84 -4.48
CA GLY A 111 -7.63 3.34 -3.21
C GLY A 111 -6.10 3.33 -3.06
N TYR A 112 -5.67 3.76 -1.91
CA TYR A 112 -4.28 3.79 -1.50
C TYR A 112 -3.96 2.53 -0.71
N THR A 113 -2.93 1.78 -1.14
CA THR A 113 -2.50 0.52 -0.51
C THR A 113 -1.16 0.69 0.19
N PHE A 114 -1.07 0.19 1.43
CA PHE A 114 0.10 0.38 2.29
C PHE A 114 0.53 -0.95 2.91
N ARG A 115 1.84 -1.14 3.10
CA ARG A 115 2.40 -2.06 4.09
C ARG A 115 2.78 -1.27 5.33
N VAL A 116 2.07 -1.53 6.42
CA VAL A 116 2.20 -0.72 7.66
C VAL A 116 3.28 -1.29 8.58
N ASP A 117 3.35 -2.63 8.68
CA ASP A 117 4.36 -3.33 9.46
C ASP A 117 4.47 -4.78 8.95
N GLY A 118 5.54 -5.49 9.24
CA GLY A 118 5.76 -6.91 9.03
C GLY A 118 4.83 -7.60 8.01
N ASP A 119 3.74 -8.15 8.51
CA ASP A 119 2.65 -8.82 7.79
C ASP A 119 1.34 -8.01 7.76
N GLU A 120 1.37 -6.74 8.19
CA GLU A 120 0.20 -5.86 8.28
C GLU A 120 0.11 -4.90 7.08
N PHE A 121 -1.09 -4.82 6.51
CA PHE A 121 -1.39 -3.94 5.38
C PHE A 121 -2.64 -3.10 5.66
N ALA A 122 -2.74 -1.97 4.98
CA ALA A 122 -3.91 -1.11 5.06
C ALA A 122 -4.33 -0.61 3.67
N VAL A 123 -5.63 -0.29 3.55
CA VAL A 123 -6.18 0.36 2.35
C VAL A 123 -7.10 1.49 2.81
N PHE A 124 -6.95 2.65 2.17
CA PHE A 124 -7.90 3.75 2.24
C PHE A 124 -8.54 3.95 0.88
N VAL A 125 -9.87 3.99 0.83
CA VAL A 125 -10.63 4.36 -0.37
C VAL A 125 -11.47 5.59 -0.04
N ILE A 126 -11.37 6.62 -0.87
CA ILE A 126 -12.05 7.91 -0.68
C ILE A 126 -12.98 8.13 -1.88
N GLY A 127 -14.19 8.58 -1.63
CA GLY A 127 -15.18 8.92 -2.65
C GLY A 127 -16.38 8.00 -2.64
N ASP A 128 -17.30 8.22 -3.58
CA ASP A 128 -18.60 7.60 -3.60
C ASP A 128 -18.58 6.09 -3.82
N GLY A 129 -19.51 5.39 -3.19
CA GLY A 129 -19.74 3.97 -3.41
C GLY A 129 -18.69 3.06 -2.79
N VAL A 130 -18.06 3.48 -1.69
CA VAL A 130 -16.99 2.71 -1.00
C VAL A 130 -17.47 1.33 -0.56
N GLU A 131 -18.75 1.13 -0.25
CA GLU A 131 -19.30 -0.19 0.10
C GLU A 131 -19.25 -1.15 -1.07
N TYR A 132 -19.65 -0.72 -2.26
CA TYR A 132 -19.54 -1.52 -3.48
C TYR A 132 -18.07 -1.84 -3.81
N ILE A 133 -17.17 -0.86 -3.63
CA ILE A 133 -15.73 -1.07 -3.83
C ILE A 133 -15.20 -2.13 -2.86
N TYR A 134 -15.64 -2.08 -1.59
CA TYR A 134 -15.27 -3.08 -0.59
C TYR A 134 -15.73 -4.49 -1.00
N GLU A 135 -17.01 -4.66 -1.31
CA GLU A 135 -17.57 -5.96 -1.69
C GLU A 135 -16.83 -6.58 -2.88
N ARG A 136 -16.62 -5.78 -3.93
CA ARG A 136 -15.87 -6.21 -5.11
C ARG A 136 -14.42 -6.54 -4.79
N GLY A 137 -13.78 -5.71 -3.98
CA GLY A 137 -12.39 -5.89 -3.56
C GLY A 137 -12.20 -7.17 -2.75
N ILE A 138 -13.07 -7.46 -1.79
CA ILE A 138 -13.00 -8.70 -0.99
C ILE A 138 -13.29 -9.95 -1.83
N LEU A 139 -14.24 -9.90 -2.74
CA LEU A 139 -14.49 -11.02 -3.66
C LEU A 139 -13.23 -11.33 -4.48
N ARG A 140 -12.59 -10.27 -5.04
CA ARG A 140 -11.36 -10.43 -5.82
C ARG A 140 -10.19 -10.92 -4.97
N LEU A 141 -10.03 -10.42 -3.75
CA LEU A 141 -9.01 -10.87 -2.80
C LEU A 141 -9.12 -12.37 -2.53
N LYS A 142 -10.33 -12.83 -2.20
CA LYS A 142 -10.60 -14.27 -1.93
C LYS A 142 -10.37 -15.15 -3.15
N GLU A 143 -10.67 -14.65 -4.34
CA GLU A 143 -10.40 -15.36 -5.59
C GLU A 143 -8.90 -15.54 -5.80
N LEU A 144 -8.13 -14.46 -5.74
CA LEU A 144 -6.67 -14.47 -5.91
C LEU A 144 -5.95 -15.29 -4.84
N GLU A 145 -6.39 -15.22 -3.59
CA GLU A 145 -5.88 -16.05 -2.50
C GLU A 145 -6.10 -17.54 -2.80
N ARG A 146 -7.31 -17.93 -3.23
CA ARG A 146 -7.61 -19.30 -3.63
C ARG A 146 -6.81 -19.76 -4.86
N GLU A 147 -6.63 -18.89 -5.86
CA GLU A 147 -5.79 -19.17 -7.02
C GLU A 147 -4.36 -19.47 -6.60
N PHE A 148 -3.78 -18.61 -5.75
CA PHE A 148 -2.43 -18.83 -5.24
C PHE A 148 -2.31 -20.13 -4.45
N ASN A 149 -3.28 -20.43 -3.59
CA ASN A 149 -3.27 -21.65 -2.77
C ASN A 149 -3.46 -22.96 -3.58
N ARG A 150 -3.85 -22.88 -4.84
CA ARG A 150 -3.90 -24.02 -5.78
C ARG A 150 -2.59 -24.23 -6.54
N THR A 151 -1.58 -23.40 -6.30
CA THR A 151 -0.27 -23.56 -6.97
C THR A 151 0.34 -24.92 -6.62
N PRO A 152 0.76 -25.74 -7.61
CA PRO A 152 1.38 -27.03 -7.35
C PRO A 152 2.66 -26.86 -6.51
N ASN A 153 2.88 -27.81 -5.57
CA ASN A 153 4.03 -27.83 -4.68
C ASN A 153 4.18 -26.61 -3.75
N LEU A 154 3.08 -25.89 -3.47
CA LEU A 154 3.04 -24.85 -2.46
C LEU A 154 3.26 -25.49 -1.08
N LEU A 155 4.32 -25.05 -0.36
CA LEU A 155 4.69 -25.63 0.95
C LEU A 155 3.79 -25.15 2.09
N ALA A 156 3.24 -23.94 1.97
CA ALA A 156 2.32 -23.37 2.95
C ALA A 156 1.27 -22.50 2.26
N PRO A 157 -0.01 -22.58 2.65
CA PRO A 157 -1.05 -21.74 2.11
C PRO A 157 -0.90 -20.30 2.59
N LEU A 158 -1.26 -19.34 1.76
CA LEU A 158 -1.47 -17.95 2.16
C LEU A 158 -2.89 -17.80 2.71
N ARG A 159 -3.03 -17.14 3.86
CA ARG A 159 -4.31 -16.81 4.48
C ARG A 159 -4.29 -15.38 4.97
N ILE A 160 -5.21 -14.57 4.46
CA ILE A 160 -5.28 -13.12 4.74
C ILE A 160 -6.49 -12.86 5.64
N GLY A 161 -6.22 -12.45 6.90
CA GLY A 161 -7.24 -11.89 7.79
C GLY A 161 -7.53 -10.45 7.38
N TYR A 162 -8.79 -10.03 7.44
CA TYR A 162 -9.19 -8.69 7.05
C TYR A 162 -10.31 -8.14 7.93
N GLY A 163 -10.32 -6.83 8.06
CA GLY A 163 -11.39 -6.08 8.70
C GLY A 163 -11.58 -4.75 8.00
N HIS A 164 -12.80 -4.21 8.06
CA HIS A 164 -13.09 -2.91 7.45
C HIS A 164 -14.07 -2.09 8.25
N VAL A 165 -14.00 -0.80 8.03
CA VAL A 165 -14.96 0.19 8.52
C VAL A 165 -15.22 1.18 7.39
N ILE A 166 -16.49 1.56 7.22
CA ILE A 166 -16.87 2.78 6.51
C ILE A 166 -16.97 3.87 7.57
N TYR A 167 -16.21 4.94 7.40
CA TYR A 167 -16.14 6.04 8.35
C TYR A 167 -17.49 6.72 8.49
N ASN A 168 -17.84 6.99 9.73
CA ASN A 168 -18.99 7.78 10.10
C ASN A 168 -18.58 8.69 11.27
N SER A 169 -18.75 10.00 11.11
CA SER A 169 -18.35 11.01 12.09
C SER A 169 -19.02 10.83 13.46
N ASP A 170 -20.32 10.46 13.46
CA ASP A 170 -21.08 10.27 14.69
C ASP A 170 -20.61 9.06 15.50
N THR A 171 -20.09 8.04 14.81
CA THR A 171 -19.63 6.80 15.44
C THR A 171 -18.17 6.88 15.87
N PHE A 172 -17.30 7.40 15.01
CA PHE A 172 -15.85 7.34 15.22
C PHE A 172 -15.25 8.68 15.65
N GLY A 173 -15.75 9.80 15.14
CA GLY A 173 -15.23 11.14 15.40
C GLY A 173 -13.85 11.41 14.74
N THR A 174 -12.94 10.42 14.69
CA THR A 174 -11.63 10.54 14.06
C THR A 174 -11.28 9.33 13.19
N VAL A 175 -10.40 9.52 12.20
CA VAL A 175 -9.88 8.45 11.33
C VAL A 175 -9.14 7.40 12.16
N GLU A 176 -8.34 7.81 13.15
CA GLU A 176 -7.62 6.92 14.06
C GLU A 176 -8.55 5.94 14.79
N LYS A 177 -9.69 6.41 15.31
CA LYS A 177 -10.69 5.54 15.97
C LYS A 177 -11.34 4.58 14.97
N ALA A 178 -11.58 5.03 13.74
CA ALA A 178 -12.13 4.19 12.69
C ALA A 178 -11.11 3.11 12.25
N VAL A 179 -9.82 3.45 12.16
CA VAL A 179 -8.72 2.50 11.94
C VAL A 179 -8.72 1.44 13.04
N SER A 180 -8.79 1.85 14.31
CA SER A 180 -8.88 0.90 15.45
C SER A 180 -10.10 -0.02 15.36
N GLY A 181 -11.22 0.48 14.83
CA GLY A 181 -12.41 -0.32 14.55
C GLY A 181 -12.18 -1.38 13.46
N ALA A 182 -11.45 -1.02 12.40
CA ALA A 182 -11.08 -1.95 11.34
C ALA A 182 -10.08 -3.02 11.83
N ASP A 183 -9.10 -2.63 12.65
CA ASP A 183 -8.17 -3.55 13.29
C ASP A 183 -8.87 -4.59 14.14
N LYS A 184 -9.83 -4.18 14.97
CA LYS A 184 -10.62 -5.12 15.79
C LYS A 184 -11.32 -6.17 14.94
N LYS A 185 -11.98 -5.76 13.84
CA LYS A 185 -12.65 -6.70 12.93
C LYS A 185 -11.66 -7.62 12.22
N MET A 186 -10.47 -7.13 11.87
CA MET A 186 -9.40 -7.94 11.30
C MET A 186 -8.93 -9.02 12.28
N TYR A 187 -8.73 -8.68 13.56
CA TYR A 187 -8.39 -9.64 14.60
C TYR A 187 -9.46 -10.72 14.78
N GLU A 188 -10.72 -10.35 14.77
CA GLU A 188 -11.85 -11.29 14.84
C GLU A 188 -11.82 -12.26 13.64
N CYS A 189 -11.56 -11.74 12.43
CA CYS A 189 -11.42 -12.56 11.22
C CYS A 189 -10.23 -13.53 11.33
N LYS A 190 -9.05 -13.06 11.78
CA LYS A 190 -7.86 -13.92 12.01
C LYS A 190 -8.17 -15.07 12.97
N ASP A 191 -8.92 -14.80 14.02
CA ASP A 191 -9.29 -15.80 15.02
C ASP A 191 -10.23 -16.86 14.43
N MET A 192 -11.19 -16.43 13.58
CA MET A 192 -12.07 -17.36 12.87
C MET A 192 -11.32 -18.25 11.88
N ILE A 193 -10.34 -17.69 11.15
CA ILE A 193 -9.45 -18.44 10.26
C ILE A 193 -8.66 -19.50 11.05
N LYS A 194 -8.05 -19.12 12.19
CA LYS A 194 -7.29 -20.05 13.04
C LYS A 194 -8.14 -21.19 13.60
N LYS A 195 -9.39 -20.92 13.89
CA LYS A 195 -10.36 -21.92 14.38
C LYS A 195 -10.96 -22.77 13.25
N GLY A 196 -10.62 -22.50 11.99
CA GLY A 196 -11.18 -23.20 10.82
C GLY A 196 -12.66 -22.90 10.55
N ALA A 197 -13.18 -21.80 11.12
CA ALA A 197 -14.58 -21.39 10.94
C ALA A 197 -14.82 -20.70 9.58
N ILE A 198 -13.76 -20.18 8.96
CA ILE A 198 -13.73 -19.64 7.60
C ILE A 198 -12.48 -20.13 6.88
N VAL A 199 -12.65 -20.49 5.59
CA VAL A 199 -11.57 -20.99 4.71
C VAL A 199 -11.41 -20.03 3.53
#